data_0eb1abcc8e2d32c8523635c70166153d
#
_entry.id   0eb1abcc8e2d32c8523635c70166153d
#
_cell.length_a   1.000
_cell.length_b   1.000
_cell.length_c   1.000
_cell.angle_alpha   90.00
_cell.angle_beta   90.00
_cell.angle_gamma   90.00
#
_symmetry.space_group_name_H-M   'P 1'
#
loop_
_entity.id
_entity.type
_entity.pdbx_description
1 polymer ?
#
loop_
_entity_poly.entity_id
_entity_poly.type
_entity_poly.pdbx_seq_one_letter_code
_entity_poly.pdbx_strand_id
1 'polypeptide(L)'
;SVITDVAWAESQIIASARSSESFSSKIFSIPVPLSQDTESRVFSAETYHVSHGRWETKAPMSVLIPVTENDQTYIVGAFSCTPVVKYNINAIKPGATVKGTSMIELGKGNRPIDMFVYEKDGKPFVLANTFRFHHSRKPFGPSPYWTVKFQQGLLVGSDTVNENAVRRLTSGYQPATDRIEMV
;
A
#
# COMPACT_ATOMS: atom_id res chain seq x y z
N SER A 1 0.86 -16.33 -10.73
CA SER A 1 1.08 -15.11 -9.94
C SER A 1 2.48 -14.57 -10.15
N VAL A 2 2.67 -13.28 -10.02
CA VAL A 2 3.96 -12.61 -10.09
C VAL A 2 4.18 -11.89 -8.78
N ILE A 3 5.30 -12.13 -8.12
CA ILE A 3 5.70 -11.40 -6.90
C ILE A 3 5.89 -9.94 -7.27
N THR A 4 5.32 -9.05 -6.49
CA THR A 4 5.42 -7.60 -6.69
C THR A 4 6.33 -6.96 -5.67
N ASP A 5 6.37 -7.49 -4.45
CA ASP A 5 7.25 -7.00 -3.40
C ASP A 5 7.45 -8.02 -2.27
N VAL A 6 8.49 -7.84 -1.46
CA VAL A 6 8.82 -8.71 -0.33
C VAL A 6 9.32 -7.87 0.84
N ALA A 7 8.84 -8.17 2.04
CA ALA A 7 9.30 -7.54 3.28
C ALA A 7 9.49 -8.58 4.40
N TRP A 8 10.29 -8.21 5.38
CA TRP A 8 10.45 -8.94 6.64
C TRP A 8 9.51 -8.36 7.69
N ALA A 9 8.72 -9.18 8.33
CA ALA A 9 7.85 -8.76 9.42
C ALA A 9 7.82 -9.83 10.52
N GLU A 10 8.19 -9.45 11.73
CA GLU A 10 8.32 -10.38 12.86
C GLU A 10 9.29 -11.53 12.52
N SER A 11 8.82 -12.77 12.53
CA SER A 11 9.62 -13.95 12.20
C SER A 11 9.21 -14.58 10.88
N GLN A 12 8.77 -13.78 9.91
CA GLN A 12 8.24 -14.27 8.66
C GLN A 12 8.56 -13.35 7.48
N ILE A 13 8.65 -13.95 6.31
CA ILE A 13 8.72 -13.22 5.05
C ILE A 13 7.28 -12.97 4.60
N ILE A 14 6.96 -11.71 4.31
CA ILE A 14 5.70 -11.33 3.72
C ILE A 14 5.97 -10.96 2.25
N ALA A 15 5.22 -11.57 1.35
CA ALA A 15 5.32 -11.29 -0.07
C ALA A 15 3.97 -10.91 -0.65
N SER A 16 3.93 -9.82 -1.41
CA SER A 16 2.76 -9.52 -2.24
C SER A 16 2.92 -10.10 -3.64
N ALA A 17 1.83 -10.53 -4.21
CA ALA A 17 1.83 -11.05 -5.58
C ALA A 17 0.60 -10.60 -6.34
N ARG A 18 0.79 -10.37 -7.63
CA ARG A 18 -0.30 -10.15 -8.58
C ARG A 18 -0.76 -11.47 -9.16
N SER A 19 -2.07 -11.70 -9.12
CA SER A 19 -2.74 -12.82 -9.70
C SER A 19 -3.66 -12.40 -10.86
N SER A 20 -3.94 -13.32 -11.78
CA SER A 20 -4.97 -13.17 -12.82
C SER A 20 -6.36 -13.56 -12.36
N GLU A 21 -6.50 -14.04 -11.12
CA GLU A 21 -7.77 -14.44 -10.53
C GLU A 21 -8.67 -13.22 -10.21
N SER A 22 -9.89 -13.49 -9.71
CA SER A 22 -10.84 -12.45 -9.32
C SER A 22 -10.29 -11.48 -8.25
N PHE A 23 -9.39 -11.98 -7.38
CA PHE A 23 -8.61 -11.16 -6.47
C PHE A 23 -7.19 -11.02 -7.00
N SER A 24 -6.86 -9.86 -7.52
CA SER A 24 -5.55 -9.61 -8.13
C SER A 24 -4.41 -9.58 -7.12
N SER A 25 -4.69 -9.22 -5.89
CA SER A 25 -3.65 -9.13 -4.85
C SER A 25 -3.72 -10.31 -3.91
N LYS A 26 -2.62 -11.05 -3.86
CA LYS A 26 -2.38 -12.12 -2.89
C LYS A 26 -1.26 -11.68 -1.95
N ILE A 27 -1.41 -11.93 -0.68
CA ILE A 27 -0.36 -11.71 0.32
C ILE A 27 -0.01 -13.03 0.95
N PHE A 28 1.27 -13.37 0.87
CA PHE A 28 1.83 -14.60 1.42
C PHE A 28 2.58 -14.28 2.71
N SER A 29 2.41 -15.14 3.68
CA SER A 29 3.23 -15.19 4.89
C SER A 29 3.98 -16.51 4.91
N ILE A 30 5.29 -16.44 5.00
CA ILE A 30 6.19 -17.58 4.94
C ILE A 30 7.02 -17.60 6.22
N PRO A 31 6.81 -18.56 7.14
CA PRO A 31 7.57 -18.67 8.37
C PRO A 31 9.07 -18.90 8.12
N VAL A 32 9.90 -18.43 9.04
CA VAL A 32 11.34 -18.64 9.03
C VAL A 32 11.73 -19.33 10.32
N PRO A 33 12.69 -20.30 10.29
CA PRO A 33 13.56 -20.68 9.17
C PRO A 33 12.83 -21.45 8.06
N LEU A 34 13.31 -21.29 6.83
CA LEU A 34 12.78 -22.02 5.68
C LEU A 34 13.23 -23.49 5.74
N SER A 35 12.33 -24.40 5.48
CA SER A 35 12.58 -25.84 5.33
C SER A 35 11.82 -26.37 4.12
N GLN A 36 12.05 -27.64 3.78
CA GLN A 36 11.29 -28.28 2.68
C GLN A 36 9.80 -28.39 3.01
N ASP A 37 9.47 -28.45 4.31
CA ASP A 37 8.11 -28.57 4.81
C ASP A 37 7.49 -27.22 5.17
N THR A 38 8.17 -26.10 4.86
CA THR A 38 7.64 -24.78 5.16
C THR A 38 6.43 -24.45 4.28
N GLU A 39 5.26 -24.37 4.90
CA GLU A 39 4.02 -23.98 4.22
C GLU A 39 3.83 -22.45 4.29
N SER A 40 3.56 -21.85 3.15
CA SER A 40 3.12 -20.48 3.08
C SER A 40 1.63 -20.37 3.38
N ARG A 41 1.26 -19.35 4.14
CA ARG A 41 -0.13 -18.93 4.28
C ARG A 41 -0.41 -17.86 3.24
N VAL A 42 -1.59 -17.89 2.64
CA VAL A 42 -1.97 -16.92 1.62
C VAL A 42 -3.37 -16.39 1.89
N PHE A 43 -3.56 -15.10 1.75
CA PHE A 43 -4.88 -14.49 1.71
C PHE A 43 -5.06 -13.59 0.50
N SER A 44 -6.31 -13.37 0.14
CA SER A 44 -6.70 -12.44 -0.92
C SER A 44 -6.99 -11.08 -0.31
N ALA A 45 -6.29 -10.06 -0.79
CA ALA A 45 -6.44 -8.69 -0.30
C ALA A 45 -7.56 -7.96 -1.06
N GLU A 46 -8.51 -7.41 -0.33
CA GLU A 46 -9.56 -6.54 -0.84
C GLU A 46 -9.35 -5.12 -0.32
N THR A 47 -9.46 -4.14 -1.19
CA THR A 47 -9.23 -2.73 -0.85
C THR A 47 -10.46 -1.88 -1.13
N TYR A 48 -10.79 -0.98 -0.20
CA TYR A 48 -11.79 0.06 -0.47
C TYR A 48 -11.11 1.22 -1.18
N HIS A 49 -11.49 1.47 -2.42
CA HIS A 49 -10.98 2.61 -3.17
C HIS A 49 -11.93 3.79 -2.97
N VAL A 50 -11.51 4.72 -2.15
CA VAL A 50 -12.34 5.80 -1.68
C VAL A 50 -12.76 6.74 -2.81
N SER A 51 -11.87 7.01 -3.76
CA SER A 51 -12.19 7.81 -4.96
C SER A 51 -13.29 7.20 -5.84
N HIS A 52 -13.43 5.88 -5.81
CA HIS A 52 -14.47 5.16 -6.54
C HIS A 52 -15.70 4.82 -5.69
N GLY A 53 -15.59 4.98 -4.36
CA GLY A 53 -16.67 4.70 -3.42
C GLY A 53 -17.04 3.22 -3.33
N ARG A 54 -16.11 2.31 -3.57
CA ARG A 54 -16.38 0.85 -3.61
C ARG A 54 -15.19 0.00 -3.23
N TRP A 55 -15.50 -1.23 -2.85
CA TRP A 55 -14.52 -2.28 -2.70
C TRP A 55 -14.02 -2.78 -4.06
N GLU A 56 -12.72 -2.93 -4.18
CA GLU A 56 -12.06 -3.39 -5.39
C GLU A 56 -11.18 -4.61 -5.12
N THR A 57 -11.23 -5.55 -6.04
CA THR A 57 -10.48 -6.80 -5.98
C THR A 57 -9.44 -6.92 -7.08
N LYS A 58 -9.52 -6.07 -8.12
CA LYS A 58 -8.69 -6.18 -9.32
C LYS A 58 -7.48 -5.27 -9.36
N ALA A 59 -7.37 -4.31 -8.44
CA ALA A 59 -6.17 -3.49 -8.33
C ALA A 59 -5.04 -4.28 -7.66
N PRO A 60 -3.90 -4.51 -8.32
CA PRO A 60 -2.80 -5.22 -7.70
C PRO A 60 -2.05 -4.32 -6.71
N MET A 61 -1.65 -4.92 -5.59
CA MET A 61 -0.68 -4.33 -4.68
C MET A 61 0.69 -4.29 -5.38
N SER A 62 1.29 -3.14 -5.44
CA SER A 62 2.57 -2.92 -6.13
C SER A 62 3.75 -3.03 -5.18
N VAL A 63 3.56 -2.59 -3.94
CA VAL A 63 4.60 -2.50 -2.92
C VAL A 63 3.97 -2.66 -1.54
N LEU A 64 4.73 -3.17 -0.58
CA LEU A 64 4.30 -3.32 0.81
C LEU A 64 5.43 -2.97 1.79
N ILE A 65 5.04 -2.48 2.96
CA ILE A 65 5.93 -2.29 4.11
C ILE A 65 5.26 -2.82 5.38
N PRO A 66 6.01 -3.40 6.33
CA PRO A 66 5.50 -3.66 7.66
C PRO A 66 5.52 -2.36 8.48
N VAL A 67 4.49 -2.18 9.29
CA VAL A 67 4.37 -1.06 10.24
C VAL A 67 3.86 -1.61 11.56
N THR A 68 4.53 -1.27 12.65
CA THR A 68 4.11 -1.67 14.00
C THR A 68 3.44 -0.50 14.70
N GLU A 69 2.30 -0.77 15.30
CA GLU A 69 1.52 0.16 16.09
C GLU A 69 0.99 -0.55 17.34
N ASN A 70 1.26 -0.01 18.53
CA ASN A 70 0.78 -0.57 19.80
C ASN A 70 1.06 -2.09 19.91
N ASP A 71 2.28 -2.50 19.64
CA ASP A 71 2.73 -3.90 19.63
C ASP A 71 1.99 -4.81 18.62
N GLN A 72 1.22 -4.22 17.72
CA GLN A 72 0.55 -4.91 16.63
C GLN A 72 1.22 -4.59 15.30
N THR A 73 1.61 -5.63 14.57
CA THR A 73 2.18 -5.48 13.23
C THR A 73 1.08 -5.48 12.16
N TYR A 74 1.19 -4.54 11.25
CA TYR A 74 0.36 -4.41 10.08
C TYR A 74 1.20 -4.49 8.82
N ILE A 75 0.60 -4.99 7.76
CA ILE A 75 1.12 -4.85 6.40
C ILE A 75 0.43 -3.68 5.75
N VAL A 76 1.21 -2.70 5.34
CA VAL A 76 0.73 -1.55 4.61
C VAL A 76 1.12 -1.71 3.16
N GLY A 77 0.13 -1.86 2.30
CA GLY A 77 0.32 -2.05 0.87
C GLY A 77 -0.15 -0.84 0.08
N ALA A 78 0.60 -0.47 -0.96
CA ALA A 78 0.17 0.53 -1.91
C ALA A 78 -0.25 -0.14 -3.23
N PHE A 79 -1.44 0.21 -3.70
CA PHE A 79 -2.08 -0.40 -4.86
C PHE A 79 -1.89 0.41 -6.14
N SER A 80 -1.89 -0.25 -7.26
CA SER A 80 -1.77 0.40 -8.58
C SER A 80 -2.83 1.46 -8.85
N CYS A 81 -3.92 1.42 -8.13
CA CYS A 81 -5.02 2.37 -8.24
C CYS A 81 -5.01 3.42 -7.13
N THR A 82 -3.85 3.76 -6.62
CA THR A 82 -3.57 4.87 -5.71
C THR A 82 -3.76 4.70 -4.20
N PRO A 83 -4.63 3.83 -3.66
CA PRO A 83 -4.76 3.76 -2.22
C PRO A 83 -3.57 3.08 -1.54
N VAL A 84 -3.27 3.57 -0.34
CA VAL A 84 -2.39 2.93 0.65
C VAL A 84 -3.29 2.31 1.72
N VAL A 85 -3.17 1.00 1.91
CA VAL A 85 -4.13 0.20 2.66
C VAL A 85 -3.43 -0.62 3.74
N LYS A 86 -3.99 -0.63 4.92
CA LYS A 86 -3.47 -1.35 6.09
C LYS A 86 -4.21 -2.68 6.29
N TYR A 87 -3.44 -3.75 6.52
CA TYR A 87 -3.94 -5.09 6.83
C TYR A 87 -3.31 -5.60 8.12
N ASN A 88 -4.10 -6.13 9.04
CA ASN A 88 -3.57 -6.76 10.23
C ASN A 88 -2.87 -8.07 9.86
N ILE A 89 -1.60 -8.24 10.25
CA ILE A 89 -0.83 -9.46 9.96
C ILE A 89 -1.48 -10.72 10.53
N ASN A 90 -2.16 -10.61 11.66
CA ASN A 90 -2.86 -11.73 12.30
C ASN A 90 -4.15 -12.16 11.57
N ALA A 91 -4.63 -11.35 10.64
CA ALA A 91 -5.75 -11.72 9.78
C ALA A 91 -5.35 -12.66 8.65
N ILE A 92 -4.04 -12.91 8.47
CA ILE A 92 -3.51 -13.81 7.44
C ILE A 92 -3.84 -15.26 7.82
N LYS A 93 -4.93 -15.75 7.27
CA LYS A 93 -5.35 -17.14 7.41
C LYS A 93 -5.38 -17.79 6.03
N PRO A 94 -5.00 -19.06 5.91
CA PRO A 94 -5.03 -19.75 4.63
C PRO A 94 -6.38 -19.62 3.94
N GLY A 95 -6.38 -19.15 2.69
CA GLY A 95 -7.57 -19.03 1.86
C GLY A 95 -8.53 -17.88 2.23
N ALA A 96 -8.21 -17.07 3.23
CA ALA A 96 -9.08 -15.96 3.62
C ALA A 96 -9.12 -14.84 2.57
N THR A 97 -10.22 -14.10 2.55
CA THR A 97 -10.32 -12.79 1.92
C THR A 97 -10.32 -11.74 3.02
N VAL A 98 -9.38 -10.82 2.96
CA VAL A 98 -9.19 -9.81 4.00
C VAL A 98 -9.47 -8.42 3.44
N LYS A 99 -10.40 -7.73 4.05
CA LYS A 99 -10.67 -6.32 3.78
C LYS A 99 -9.68 -5.45 4.53
N GLY A 100 -8.96 -4.62 3.80
CA GLY A 100 -8.02 -3.68 4.39
C GLY A 100 -8.66 -2.35 4.72
N THR A 101 -8.00 -1.57 5.56
CA THR A 101 -8.38 -0.20 5.87
C THR A 101 -7.61 0.75 4.97
N SER A 102 -8.31 1.48 4.12
CA SER A 102 -7.70 2.48 3.24
C SER A 102 -7.31 3.72 4.05
N MET A 103 -6.02 3.99 4.13
CA MET A 103 -5.45 5.05 4.97
C MET A 103 -5.21 6.34 4.19
N ILE A 104 -4.68 6.22 2.97
CA ILE A 104 -4.26 7.35 2.14
C ILE A 104 -4.58 7.06 0.68
N GLU A 105 -4.94 8.10 -0.05
CA GLU A 105 -4.96 8.10 -1.51
C GLU A 105 -3.80 8.94 -2.04
N LEU A 106 -2.94 8.36 -2.88
CA LEU A 106 -1.76 9.04 -3.41
C LEU A 106 -2.07 10.02 -4.55
N GLY A 107 -3.31 10.07 -4.95
CA GLY A 107 -3.78 11.00 -5.98
C GLY A 107 -3.97 10.38 -7.37
N LYS A 108 -4.87 11.02 -8.12
CA LYS A 108 -5.30 10.54 -9.43
C LYS A 108 -4.12 10.34 -10.39
N GLY A 109 -4.00 9.13 -10.87
CA GLY A 109 -2.96 8.77 -11.84
C GLY A 109 -1.58 8.51 -11.26
N ASN A 110 -1.38 8.65 -9.96
CA ASN A 110 -0.13 8.32 -9.30
C ASN A 110 -0.12 6.84 -8.92
N ARG A 111 0.56 6.04 -9.71
CA ARG A 111 0.78 4.62 -9.42
C ARG A 111 1.99 4.47 -8.52
N PRO A 112 1.86 3.89 -7.32
CA PRO A 112 3.03 3.59 -6.50
C PRO A 112 3.91 2.55 -7.17
N ILE A 113 5.21 2.72 -7.08
CA ILE A 113 6.22 1.80 -7.60
C ILE A 113 7.15 1.30 -6.52
N ASP A 114 7.37 2.10 -5.48
CA ASP A 114 8.19 1.72 -4.34
C ASP A 114 7.80 2.55 -3.11
N MET A 115 8.03 2.01 -1.91
CA MET A 115 7.71 2.67 -0.65
C MET A 115 8.64 2.18 0.45
N PHE A 116 9.15 3.10 1.28
CA PHE A 116 9.98 2.73 2.42
C PHE A 116 9.83 3.71 3.58
N VAL A 117 10.15 3.23 4.77
CA VAL A 117 10.18 4.04 5.98
C VAL A 117 11.60 4.54 6.23
N TYR A 118 11.73 5.79 6.66
CA TYR A 118 12.97 6.35 7.15
C TYR A 118 12.72 7.26 8.34
N GLU A 119 13.75 7.49 9.13
CA GLU A 119 13.69 8.39 10.28
C GLU A 119 14.42 9.70 9.95
N LYS A 120 13.81 10.81 10.33
CA LYS A 120 14.44 12.13 10.29
C LYS A 120 14.05 12.91 11.53
N ASP A 121 15.08 13.41 12.24
CA ASP A 121 14.92 14.19 13.48
C ASP A 121 14.05 13.45 14.52
N GLY A 122 14.27 12.15 14.68
CA GLY A 122 13.54 11.28 15.60
C GLY A 122 12.08 11.00 15.21
N LYS A 123 11.68 11.32 13.97
CA LYS A 123 10.32 11.11 13.46
C LYS A 123 10.33 10.16 12.27
N PRO A 124 9.47 9.14 12.27
CA PRO A 124 9.35 8.23 11.15
C PRO A 124 8.50 8.85 10.02
N PHE A 125 9.04 8.76 8.83
CA PHE A 125 8.39 9.17 7.59
C PHE A 125 8.33 8.01 6.60
N VAL A 126 7.39 8.09 5.69
CA VAL A 126 7.30 7.21 4.53
C VAL A 126 7.57 8.03 3.29
N LEU A 127 8.41 7.49 2.42
CA LEU A 127 8.55 7.94 1.03
C LEU A 127 7.91 6.91 0.12
N ALA A 128 7.07 7.37 -0.79
CA ALA A 128 6.46 6.55 -1.83
C ALA A 128 6.79 7.14 -3.20
N ASN A 129 7.53 6.40 -4.00
CA ASN A 129 7.77 6.77 -5.39
C ASN A 129 6.57 6.40 -6.23
N THR A 130 6.14 7.32 -7.09
CA THR A 130 4.98 7.13 -7.95
C THR A 130 5.32 7.40 -9.41
N PHE A 131 4.60 6.74 -10.29
CA PHE A 131 4.63 6.96 -11.72
C PHE A 131 3.28 7.45 -12.21
N ARG A 132 3.27 8.51 -12.98
CA ARG A 132 2.06 9.07 -13.57
C ARG A 132 1.81 8.50 -14.95
N PHE A 133 0.98 7.50 -15.02
CA PHE A 133 0.75 6.76 -16.26
C PHE A 133 0.02 7.53 -17.37
N HIS A 134 -0.55 8.71 -17.07
CA HIS A 134 -1.15 9.59 -18.08
C HIS A 134 -0.26 10.77 -18.48
N HIS A 135 0.97 10.85 -17.97
CA HIS A 135 1.85 11.98 -18.20
C HIS A 135 2.12 12.26 -19.68
N SER A 136 2.31 11.22 -20.48
CA SER A 136 2.54 11.38 -21.94
C SER A 136 1.38 12.03 -22.69
N ARG A 137 0.15 11.87 -22.18
CA ARG A 137 -1.06 12.46 -22.80
C ARG A 137 -1.42 13.81 -22.22
N LYS A 138 -1.10 14.03 -20.96
CA LYS A 138 -1.33 15.26 -20.22
C LYS A 138 -0.11 15.52 -19.36
N PRO A 139 0.95 16.08 -19.94
CA PRO A 139 2.15 16.42 -19.18
C PRO A 139 1.81 17.42 -18.08
N PHE A 140 2.34 17.13 -16.90
CA PHE A 140 2.12 17.97 -15.78
C PHE A 140 3.33 17.84 -14.89
N GLY A 141 4.01 18.91 -14.69
CA GLY A 141 5.31 18.92 -14.07
C GLY A 141 6.42 18.39 -15.01
N PRO A 142 7.66 18.45 -14.54
CA PRO A 142 8.84 18.14 -15.37
C PRO A 142 9.08 16.65 -15.57
N SER A 143 8.44 15.79 -14.81
CA SER A 143 8.70 14.35 -14.80
C SER A 143 7.41 13.54 -14.63
N PRO A 144 7.33 12.34 -15.23
CA PRO A 144 6.28 11.37 -14.89
C PRO A 144 6.49 10.71 -13.52
N TYR A 145 7.68 10.83 -12.94
CA TYR A 145 8.01 10.23 -11.65
C TYR A 145 7.96 11.29 -10.56
N TRP A 146 7.34 10.92 -9.44
CA TRP A 146 7.18 11.78 -8.28
C TRP A 146 7.48 11.01 -7.02
N THR A 147 7.97 11.70 -6.00
CA THR A 147 8.10 11.16 -4.65
C THR A 147 7.08 11.85 -3.75
N VAL A 148 6.34 11.06 -3.04
CA VAL A 148 5.38 11.51 -2.03
C VAL A 148 5.95 11.21 -0.66
N LYS A 149 5.98 12.20 0.22
CA LYS A 149 6.44 12.08 1.59
C LYS A 149 5.29 12.33 2.55
N PHE A 150 5.17 11.49 3.57
CA PHE A 150 4.22 11.69 4.66
C PHE A 150 4.73 11.09 5.97
N GLN A 151 4.19 11.56 7.09
CA GLN A 151 4.54 10.98 8.38
C GLN A 151 3.93 9.58 8.51
N GLN A 152 4.70 8.62 9.04
CA GLN A 152 4.21 7.26 9.29
C GLN A 152 2.96 7.23 10.16
N GLY A 153 2.81 8.20 11.07
CA GLY A 153 1.62 8.35 11.90
C GLY A 153 0.30 8.49 11.14
N LEU A 154 0.32 8.78 9.84
CA LEU A 154 -0.90 8.73 9.01
C LEU A 154 -1.38 7.31 8.73
N LEU A 155 -0.52 6.31 8.94
CA LEU A 155 -0.83 4.89 8.72
C LEU A 155 -1.30 4.20 10.00
N VAL A 156 -1.37 4.92 11.11
CA VAL A 156 -1.68 4.37 12.44
C VAL A 156 -2.93 4.99 13.05
N GLY A 157 -3.54 4.32 13.98
CA GLY A 157 -4.55 4.85 14.91
C GLY A 157 -5.99 4.73 14.49
N SER A 158 -6.35 4.76 13.25
CA SER A 158 -7.75 4.76 12.85
C SER A 158 -8.12 3.58 11.96
N ASP A 159 -9.25 2.97 12.26
CA ASP A 159 -9.88 2.01 11.35
C ASP A 159 -10.80 2.70 10.33
N THR A 160 -10.78 4.00 10.29
CA THR A 160 -11.56 4.78 9.34
C THR A 160 -10.72 5.25 8.16
N VAL A 161 -11.33 5.27 7.01
CA VAL A 161 -10.73 5.80 5.79
C VAL A 161 -10.43 7.28 5.95
N ASN A 162 -9.22 7.70 5.62
CA ASN A 162 -8.86 9.11 5.58
C ASN A 162 -9.46 9.77 4.34
N GLU A 163 -10.69 10.26 4.46
CA GLU A 163 -11.40 10.90 3.36
C GLU A 163 -10.72 12.17 2.84
N ASN A 164 -9.93 12.85 3.66
CA ASN A 164 -9.21 14.03 3.22
C ASN A 164 -8.13 13.71 2.20
N ALA A 165 -7.58 12.50 2.28
CA ALA A 165 -6.63 12.04 1.28
C ALA A 165 -7.27 11.75 -0.08
N VAL A 166 -8.60 11.62 -0.13
CA VAL A 166 -9.32 11.30 -1.33
C VAL A 166 -9.69 12.46 -2.18
N ARG A 167 -9.97 13.52 -1.50
CA ARG A 167 -10.37 14.66 -2.20
C ARG A 167 -9.30 15.17 -2.99
N ARG A 168 -9.29 14.89 -3.99
CA ARG A 168 -8.52 15.10 -4.85
C ARG A 168 -8.41 15.72 -5.44
N LEU A 169 -8.06 15.94 -5.87
CA LEU A 169 -7.17 16.11 -6.75
C LEU A 169 -7.65 16.80 -7.95
N THR A 170 -7.99 18.10 -7.85
CA THR A 170 -8.35 18.94 -8.98
C THR A 170 -7.22 19.04 -10.00
N SER A 171 -5.99 19.05 -9.52
CA SER A 171 -4.81 19.09 -10.39
C SER A 171 -4.34 17.72 -10.87
N GLY A 172 -4.86 16.68 -10.29
CA GLY A 172 -4.50 15.30 -10.64
C GLY A 172 -3.16 14.82 -10.13
N TYR A 173 -2.42 15.63 -9.32
CA TYR A 173 -1.17 15.16 -8.85
C TYR A 173 -0.83 15.41 -7.45
N GLN A 174 -1.31 16.47 -6.86
CA GLN A 174 -1.04 16.75 -5.48
C GLN A 174 -1.97 15.93 -4.61
N PRO A 175 -1.47 15.32 -3.56
CA PRO A 175 -2.30 14.71 -2.55
C PRO A 175 -3.25 15.74 -1.95
N ALA A 176 -4.44 15.31 -1.59
CA ALA A 176 -5.49 16.20 -1.11
C ALA A 176 -5.35 16.59 0.38
N THR A 177 -4.18 16.44 0.96
CA THR A 177 -3.91 16.77 2.37
C THR A 177 -2.59 17.51 2.50
N ASP A 178 -2.56 18.49 3.39
CA ASP A 178 -1.38 19.24 3.80
C ASP A 178 -0.31 18.42 4.54
N ARG A 179 -0.67 17.20 4.96
CA ARG A 179 0.26 16.27 5.65
C ARG A 179 1.01 15.34 4.71
N ILE A 180 0.73 15.43 3.44
CA ILE A 180 1.37 14.66 2.39
C ILE A 180 2.05 15.66 1.45
N GLU A 181 3.36 15.53 1.31
CA GLU A 181 4.17 16.44 0.51
C GLU A 181 4.64 15.74 -0.76
N MET A 182 4.70 16.50 -1.84
CA MET A 182 5.43 16.10 -3.05
C MET A 182 6.86 16.61 -2.93
N VAL A 183 7.85 15.76 -3.13
CA VAL A 183 9.27 16.07 -3.03
C VAL A 183 10.03 15.70 -4.29
#